data_20024fede2ffa303c590a8de76822171
#
_entry.id   20024fede2ffa303c590a8de76822171
#
_cell.length_a   1.000
_cell.length_b   1.000
_cell.length_c   1.000
_cell.angle_alpha   90.00
_cell.angle_beta   90.00
_cell.angle_gamma   90.00
#
_symmetry.space_group_name_H-M   'P 1'
#
loop_
_entity.id
_entity.type
_entity.pdbx_description
1 polymer ?
#
loop_
_entity_poly.entity_id
_entity_poly.type
_entity_poly.pdbx_seq_one_letter_code
_entity_poly.pdbx_strand_id
1 'polypeptide(L)'
;MLVLSSPSGAGKSTIARNLLEKDPALSLSVSVTTRPRRGSEIDGVHYHFVTQREFERLRDSDALLEWAEVHGNYYATPREPVEAAMAEGRDMLFDIDWQGALQLKDKMRVDIVSIFILPPSMTELKARLKRRAEDADAAIEKRLQNAREEIEHWKEYDFVVVNHDLNQAYAEVRAIVAAERLRRDRRPGLFDFISGLLDEKL
;
A
#
# COMPACT_ATOMS: atom_id res chain seq x y z
N MET A 1 -0.19 -7.25 7.19
CA MET A 1 -0.48 -6.07 6.34
C MET A 1 0.68 -5.78 5.42
N LEU A 2 0.46 -5.64 4.11
CA LEU A 2 1.46 -5.25 3.11
C LEU A 2 1.22 -3.79 2.70
N VAL A 3 2.16 -2.91 2.98
CA VAL A 3 2.09 -1.50 2.59
C VAL A 3 3.00 -1.27 1.39
N LEU A 4 2.43 -0.79 0.30
CA LEU A 4 3.18 -0.35 -0.88
C LEU A 4 3.11 1.17 -1.00
N SER A 5 4.26 1.82 -1.09
CA SER A 5 4.36 3.25 -1.40
C SER A 5 5.39 3.50 -2.51
N SER A 6 5.23 4.60 -3.18
CA SER A 6 6.14 5.00 -4.26
C SER A 6 5.90 6.44 -4.66
N PRO A 7 6.86 7.07 -5.31
CA PRO A 7 6.57 8.29 -6.05
C PRO A 7 5.59 8.02 -7.20
N SER A 8 4.78 9.04 -7.51
CA SER A 8 3.80 8.97 -8.60
C SER A 8 4.47 8.59 -9.93
N GLY A 9 3.99 7.52 -10.59
CA GLY A 9 4.55 7.03 -11.86
C GLY A 9 5.60 5.92 -11.73
N ALA A 10 6.01 5.51 -10.53
CA ALA A 10 6.99 4.43 -10.33
C ALA A 10 6.46 3.02 -10.65
N GLY A 11 5.13 2.83 -10.77
CA GLY A 11 4.52 1.53 -11.14
C GLY A 11 3.79 0.81 -10.02
N LYS A 12 3.64 1.41 -8.84
CA LYS A 12 2.98 0.86 -7.65
C LYS A 12 1.63 0.21 -7.95
N SER A 13 0.69 0.96 -8.52
CA SER A 13 -0.67 0.48 -8.78
C SER A 13 -0.73 -0.69 -9.77
N THR A 14 0.23 -0.82 -10.69
CA THR A 14 0.32 -1.98 -11.57
C THR A 14 0.79 -3.21 -10.82
N ILE A 15 1.80 -3.06 -9.94
CA ILE A 15 2.30 -4.14 -9.08
C ILE A 15 1.21 -4.57 -8.10
N ALA A 16 0.53 -3.61 -7.44
CA ALA A 16 -0.57 -3.88 -6.52
C ALA A 16 -1.68 -4.68 -7.18
N ARG A 17 -2.14 -4.27 -8.38
CA ARG A 17 -3.16 -4.99 -9.14
C ARG A 17 -2.71 -6.40 -9.49
N ASN A 18 -1.49 -6.59 -9.98
CA ASN A 18 -0.96 -7.92 -10.31
C ASN A 18 -0.89 -8.84 -9.08
N LEU A 19 -0.58 -8.29 -7.90
CA LEU A 19 -0.61 -9.04 -6.64
C LEU A 19 -2.04 -9.50 -6.31
N LEU A 20 -3.00 -8.58 -6.33
CA LEU A 20 -4.41 -8.88 -6.00
C LEU A 20 -5.04 -9.88 -6.99
N GLU A 21 -4.68 -9.80 -8.28
CA GLU A 21 -5.17 -10.73 -9.30
C GLU A 21 -4.60 -12.15 -9.16
N LYS A 22 -3.36 -12.29 -8.65
CA LYS A 22 -2.64 -13.57 -8.64
C LYS A 22 -2.51 -14.21 -7.27
N ASP A 23 -2.84 -13.49 -6.21
CA ASP A 23 -2.78 -13.96 -4.83
C ASP A 23 -4.16 -13.84 -4.16
N PRO A 24 -4.97 -14.91 -4.14
CA PRO A 24 -6.33 -14.86 -3.57
C PRO A 24 -6.35 -14.69 -2.04
N ALA A 25 -5.21 -14.87 -1.36
CA ALA A 25 -5.11 -14.62 0.08
C ALA A 25 -4.90 -13.14 0.42
N LEU A 26 -4.69 -12.28 -0.59
CA LEU A 26 -4.46 -10.86 -0.43
C LEU A 26 -5.69 -10.05 -0.84
N SER A 27 -6.15 -9.16 0.02
CA SER A 27 -7.30 -8.28 -0.23
C SER A 27 -6.86 -6.82 -0.22
N LEU A 28 -7.50 -5.99 -1.05
CA LEU A 28 -7.22 -4.54 -1.06
C LEU A 28 -7.89 -3.87 0.15
N SER A 29 -7.14 -3.05 0.86
CA SER A 29 -7.71 -2.07 1.77
C SER A 29 -8.27 -0.89 0.95
N VAL A 30 -9.60 -0.82 0.84
CA VAL A 30 -10.26 0.23 0.07
C VAL A 30 -10.27 1.52 0.89
N SER A 31 -9.50 2.52 0.43
CA SER A 31 -9.37 3.81 1.11
C SER A 31 -10.59 4.70 0.90
N VAL A 32 -10.83 5.57 1.86
CA VAL A 32 -11.76 6.70 1.73
C VAL A 32 -11.06 7.88 1.09
N THR A 33 -11.74 8.64 0.24
CA THR A 33 -11.20 9.90 -0.33
C THR A 33 -12.26 10.97 -0.52
N THR A 34 -11.85 12.23 -0.36
CA THR A 34 -12.67 13.41 -0.70
C THR A 34 -12.52 13.84 -2.15
N ARG A 35 -11.60 13.23 -2.90
CA ARG A 35 -11.40 13.52 -4.31
C ARG A 35 -12.63 13.10 -5.12
N PRO A 36 -13.07 13.93 -6.09
CA PRO A 36 -14.10 13.52 -7.04
C PRO A 36 -13.76 12.22 -7.77
N ARG A 37 -14.76 11.37 -7.95
CA ARG A 37 -14.63 10.11 -8.69
C ARG A 37 -14.28 10.37 -10.15
N ARG A 38 -13.32 9.65 -10.70
CA ARG A 38 -13.01 9.64 -12.13
C ARG A 38 -13.94 8.67 -12.85
N GLY A 39 -14.15 8.88 -14.16
CA GLY A 39 -15.18 8.14 -14.91
C GLY A 39 -15.07 6.61 -14.88
N SER A 40 -13.86 6.06 -14.81
CA SER A 40 -13.62 4.61 -14.77
C SER A 40 -13.59 4.01 -13.35
N GLU A 41 -13.65 4.83 -12.31
CA GLU A 41 -13.58 4.36 -10.93
C GLU A 41 -14.97 3.91 -10.44
N ILE A 42 -14.99 2.90 -9.57
CA ILE A 42 -16.20 2.35 -8.96
C ILE A 42 -16.11 2.57 -7.45
N ASP A 43 -17.16 3.16 -6.87
CA ASP A 43 -17.28 3.36 -5.44
C ASP A 43 -17.32 2.02 -4.70
N GLY A 44 -16.62 1.94 -3.56
CA GLY A 44 -16.47 0.71 -2.78
C GLY A 44 -15.51 -0.32 -3.35
N VAL A 45 -14.96 -0.09 -4.56
CA VAL A 45 -13.99 -0.98 -5.20
C VAL A 45 -12.60 -0.31 -5.30
N HIS A 46 -12.56 0.90 -5.83
CA HIS A 46 -11.31 1.66 -5.97
C HIS A 46 -11.07 2.56 -4.76
N TYR A 47 -12.13 3.24 -4.35
CA TYR A 47 -12.20 4.12 -3.19
C TYR A 47 -13.63 4.15 -2.66
N HIS A 48 -13.80 4.56 -1.40
CA HIS A 48 -15.05 5.09 -0.89
C HIS A 48 -15.01 6.61 -1.07
N PHE A 49 -15.84 7.15 -1.99
CA PHE A 49 -15.87 8.58 -2.28
C PHE A 49 -16.82 9.27 -1.32
N VAL A 50 -16.30 10.15 -0.47
CA VAL A 50 -17.04 10.83 0.59
C VAL A 50 -16.93 12.33 0.48
N THR A 51 -17.87 13.05 1.12
CA THR A 51 -17.77 14.50 1.29
C THR A 51 -16.71 14.86 2.33
N GLN A 52 -16.18 16.08 2.28
CA GLN A 52 -15.25 16.57 3.30
C GLN A 52 -15.84 16.46 4.72
N ARG A 53 -17.12 16.82 4.89
CA ARG A 53 -17.82 16.72 6.18
C ARG A 53 -17.88 15.28 6.71
N GLU A 54 -18.10 14.32 5.84
CA GLU A 54 -18.12 12.91 6.22
C GLU A 54 -16.71 12.41 6.57
N PHE A 55 -15.70 12.82 5.83
CA PHE A 55 -14.31 12.55 6.16
C PHE A 55 -13.93 13.07 7.54
N GLU A 56 -14.24 14.34 7.83
CA GLU A 56 -14.00 14.96 9.13
C GLU A 56 -14.71 14.18 10.26
N ARG A 57 -15.94 13.77 10.06
CA ARG A 57 -16.67 12.93 11.01
C ARG A 57 -15.96 11.60 11.29
N LEU A 58 -15.48 10.91 10.25
CA LEU A 58 -14.74 9.65 10.39
C LEU A 58 -13.42 9.87 11.14
N ARG A 59 -12.69 10.93 10.83
CA ARG A 59 -11.46 11.30 11.51
C ARG A 59 -11.70 11.59 12.99
N ASP A 60 -12.66 12.42 13.30
CA ASP A 60 -12.96 12.90 14.66
C ASP A 60 -13.54 11.79 15.55
N SER A 61 -14.14 10.74 14.96
CA SER A 61 -14.61 9.53 15.66
C SER A 61 -13.56 8.42 15.79
N ASP A 62 -12.28 8.67 15.44
CA ASP A 62 -11.19 7.68 15.41
C ASP A 62 -11.49 6.44 14.54
N ALA A 63 -12.36 6.60 13.53
CA ALA A 63 -12.73 5.52 12.60
C ALA A 63 -11.68 5.30 11.49
N LEU A 64 -10.58 6.06 11.51
CA LEU A 64 -9.50 5.98 10.53
C LEU A 64 -8.21 5.48 11.17
N LEU A 65 -7.55 4.51 10.53
CA LEU A 65 -6.23 4.02 10.94
C LEU A 65 -5.13 5.03 10.61
N GLU A 66 -5.21 5.63 9.45
CA GLU A 66 -4.33 6.69 8.97
C GLU A 66 -5.11 7.64 8.08
N TRP A 67 -4.60 8.84 7.89
CA TRP A 67 -5.10 9.78 6.89
C TRP A 67 -4.01 10.77 6.45
N ALA A 68 -4.11 11.24 5.22
CA ALA A 68 -3.21 12.24 4.67
C ALA A 68 -3.94 13.19 3.71
N GLU A 69 -3.43 14.40 3.60
CA GLU A 69 -3.80 15.32 2.52
C GLU A 69 -2.80 15.18 1.37
N VAL A 70 -3.31 14.79 0.21
CA VAL A 70 -2.49 14.61 -1.00
C VAL A 70 -3.10 15.44 -2.13
N HIS A 71 -2.36 16.43 -2.61
CA HIS A 71 -2.78 17.34 -3.68
C HIS A 71 -4.15 18.01 -3.43
N GLY A 72 -4.41 18.44 -2.19
CA GLY A 72 -5.64 19.14 -1.82
C GLY A 72 -6.87 18.24 -1.64
N ASN A 73 -6.68 16.94 -1.56
CA ASN A 73 -7.73 15.98 -1.22
C ASN A 73 -7.28 15.10 -0.06
N TYR A 74 -8.24 14.68 0.75
CA TYR A 74 -7.98 13.76 1.84
C TYR A 74 -8.10 12.32 1.36
N TYR A 75 -7.22 11.47 1.92
CA TYR A 75 -7.22 10.02 1.77
C TYR A 75 -7.07 9.40 3.14
N ALA A 76 -7.73 8.28 3.37
CA ALA A 76 -7.66 7.59 4.65
C ALA A 76 -7.98 6.11 4.52
N THR A 77 -7.50 5.34 5.48
CA THR A 77 -7.83 3.91 5.62
C THR A 77 -8.88 3.75 6.73
N PRO A 78 -10.08 3.22 6.43
CA PRO A 78 -11.07 2.86 7.44
C PRO A 78 -10.53 1.79 8.38
N ARG A 79 -10.74 1.95 9.69
CA ARG A 79 -10.24 1.05 10.75
C ARG A 79 -10.96 -0.30 10.74
N GLU A 80 -12.29 -0.28 10.80
CA GLU A 80 -13.12 -1.47 11.01
C GLU A 80 -12.89 -2.59 9.98
N PRO A 81 -12.86 -2.33 8.64
CA PRO A 81 -12.61 -3.39 7.66
C PRO A 81 -11.23 -4.03 7.79
N VAL A 82 -10.23 -3.26 8.20
CA VAL A 82 -8.86 -3.76 8.38
C VAL A 82 -8.79 -4.63 9.62
N GLU A 83 -9.32 -4.19 10.75
CA GLU A 83 -9.33 -4.96 11.99
C GLU A 83 -10.13 -6.26 11.83
N ALA A 84 -11.28 -6.23 11.14
CA ALA A 84 -12.06 -7.42 10.83
C ALA A 84 -11.27 -8.42 9.95
N ALA A 85 -10.60 -7.94 8.91
CA ALA A 85 -9.77 -8.80 8.05
C ALA A 85 -8.60 -9.43 8.80
N MET A 86 -7.95 -8.67 9.68
CA MET A 86 -6.87 -9.18 10.52
C MET A 86 -7.34 -10.23 11.53
N ALA A 87 -8.50 -10.02 12.15
CA ALA A 87 -9.09 -10.99 13.06
C ALA A 87 -9.42 -12.34 12.37
N GLU A 88 -9.72 -12.31 11.07
CA GLU A 88 -9.93 -13.49 10.22
C GLU A 88 -8.61 -14.08 9.68
N GLY A 89 -7.45 -13.49 9.99
CA GLY A 89 -6.15 -13.93 9.49
C GLY A 89 -5.91 -13.65 8.00
N ARG A 90 -6.63 -12.69 7.41
CA ARG A 90 -6.48 -12.31 6.00
C ARG A 90 -5.38 -11.26 5.82
N ASP A 91 -4.60 -11.43 4.77
CA ASP A 91 -3.61 -10.43 4.37
C ASP A 91 -4.28 -9.25 3.66
N MET A 92 -3.87 -8.03 4.06
CA MET A 92 -4.37 -6.79 3.48
C MET A 92 -3.25 -6.03 2.76
N LEU A 93 -3.55 -5.54 1.55
CA LEU A 93 -2.69 -4.67 0.75
C LEU A 93 -3.15 -3.21 0.88
N PHE A 94 -2.22 -2.34 1.22
CA PHE A 94 -2.41 -0.90 1.32
C PHE A 94 -1.65 -0.20 0.18
N ASP A 95 -2.38 0.45 -0.72
CA ASP A 95 -1.83 1.30 -1.80
C ASP A 95 -1.91 2.77 -1.36
N ILE A 96 -1.02 3.18 -0.46
CA ILE A 96 -1.04 4.48 0.22
C ILE A 96 0.25 5.26 -0.01
N ASP A 97 0.23 6.55 0.35
CA ASP A 97 1.41 7.39 0.30
C ASP A 97 2.33 7.18 1.53
N TRP A 98 3.46 7.88 1.55
CA TRP A 98 4.43 7.77 2.64
C TRP A 98 3.89 8.28 3.99
N GLN A 99 3.01 9.31 3.99
CA GLN A 99 2.45 9.87 5.23
C GLN A 99 1.55 8.84 5.93
N GLY A 100 0.67 8.20 5.15
CA GLY A 100 -0.18 7.12 5.65
C GLY A 100 0.63 5.90 6.09
N ALA A 101 1.66 5.54 5.33
CA ALA A 101 2.54 4.43 5.67
C ALA A 101 3.24 4.62 7.02
N LEU A 102 3.74 5.83 7.30
CA LEU A 102 4.37 6.14 8.60
C LEU A 102 3.37 6.05 9.74
N GLN A 103 2.17 6.62 9.59
CA GLN A 103 1.13 6.56 10.61
C GLN A 103 0.71 5.11 10.93
N LEU A 104 0.56 4.26 9.90
CA LEU A 104 0.28 2.84 10.10
C LEU A 104 1.43 2.15 10.82
N LYS A 105 2.67 2.44 10.44
CA LYS A 105 3.87 1.85 11.05
C LYS A 105 3.99 2.21 12.54
N ASP A 106 3.65 3.43 12.91
CA ASP A 106 3.65 3.85 14.32
C ASP A 106 2.59 3.11 15.15
N LYS A 107 1.42 2.85 14.57
CA LYS A 107 0.29 2.22 15.27
C LYS A 107 0.35 0.70 15.29
N MET A 108 0.87 0.05 14.24
CA MET A 108 0.72 -1.39 13.99
C MET A 108 2.01 -2.03 13.47
N ARG A 109 3.18 -1.59 13.95
CA ARG A 109 4.51 -1.96 13.43
C ARG A 109 4.74 -3.46 13.26
N VAL A 110 4.24 -4.27 14.19
CA VAL A 110 4.47 -5.73 14.19
C VAL A 110 3.77 -6.42 13.03
N ASP A 111 2.63 -5.88 12.62
CA ASP A 111 1.78 -6.47 11.58
C ASP A 111 2.10 -5.98 10.17
N ILE A 112 2.96 -4.98 10.04
CA ILE A 112 3.27 -4.34 8.77
C ILE A 112 4.53 -4.93 8.14
N VAL A 113 4.47 -5.08 6.82
CA VAL A 113 5.58 -5.21 5.89
C VAL A 113 5.48 -4.07 4.91
N SER A 114 6.43 -3.17 4.91
CA SER A 114 6.42 -1.97 4.08
C SER A 114 7.45 -2.04 2.96
N ILE A 115 7.00 -1.77 1.72
CA ILE A 115 7.83 -1.81 0.52
C ILE A 115 7.76 -0.47 -0.19
N PHE A 116 8.91 0.13 -0.44
CA PHE A 116 9.00 1.34 -1.25
C PHE A 116 9.43 1.01 -2.67
N ILE A 117 8.63 1.40 -3.67
CA ILE A 117 8.92 1.13 -5.08
C ILE A 117 9.53 2.37 -5.70
N LEU A 118 10.75 2.24 -6.21
CA LEU A 118 11.49 3.31 -6.86
C LEU A 118 11.44 3.18 -8.39
N PRO A 119 11.42 4.28 -9.13
CA PRO A 119 11.77 4.27 -10.55
C PRO A 119 13.28 4.03 -10.72
N PRO A 120 13.74 3.52 -11.88
CA PRO A 120 15.17 3.30 -12.13
C PRO A 120 15.97 4.59 -12.28
N SER A 121 15.31 5.70 -12.64
CA SER A 121 15.87 7.02 -12.72
C SER A 121 14.78 8.10 -12.78
N MET A 122 15.14 9.35 -12.47
CA MET A 122 14.22 10.49 -12.64
C MET A 122 13.90 10.76 -14.12
N THR A 123 14.80 10.42 -15.03
CA THR A 123 14.58 10.51 -16.48
C THR A 123 13.49 9.54 -16.92
N GLU A 124 13.56 8.28 -16.47
CA GLU A 124 12.52 7.28 -16.78
C GLU A 124 11.20 7.65 -16.11
N LEU A 125 11.22 8.16 -14.86
CA LEU A 125 10.03 8.66 -14.19
C LEU A 125 9.35 9.77 -15.00
N LYS A 126 10.12 10.74 -15.49
CA LYS A 126 9.61 11.82 -16.37
C LYS A 126 8.97 11.24 -17.64
N ALA A 127 9.62 10.28 -18.28
CA ALA A 127 9.08 9.60 -19.46
C ALA A 127 7.77 8.86 -19.16
N ARG A 128 7.68 8.15 -18.01
CA ARG A 128 6.46 7.47 -17.58
C ARG A 128 5.31 8.45 -17.27
N LEU A 129 5.59 9.56 -16.63
CA LEU A 129 4.61 10.60 -16.37
C LEU A 129 4.07 11.22 -17.68
N LYS A 130 4.94 11.53 -18.63
CA LYS A 130 4.55 12.04 -19.97
C LYS A 130 3.64 11.05 -20.74
N ARG A 131 3.93 9.75 -20.68
CA ARG A 131 3.12 8.73 -21.35
C ARG A 131 1.72 8.55 -20.75
N ARG A 132 1.54 8.85 -19.46
CA ARG A 132 0.26 8.67 -18.74
C ARG A 132 -0.69 9.85 -18.85
N ALA A 133 -0.18 11.01 -19.16
CA ALA A 133 -0.93 12.24 -19.05
C ALA A 133 -0.87 13.02 -20.35
N GLU A 134 -2.00 13.53 -20.76
CA GLU A 134 -2.12 14.71 -21.63
C GLU A 134 -1.83 15.99 -20.82
N ASP A 135 -1.03 15.87 -19.75
CA ASP A 135 -0.77 16.96 -18.81
C ASP A 135 0.20 17.98 -19.42
N ALA A 136 -0.05 19.25 -19.14
CA ALA A 136 0.88 20.32 -19.47
C ALA A 136 2.25 20.10 -18.79
N ASP A 137 3.33 20.51 -19.44
CA ASP A 137 4.71 20.34 -18.94
C ASP A 137 4.90 20.87 -17.49
N ALA A 138 4.21 21.95 -17.12
CA ALA A 138 4.23 22.49 -15.75
C ALA A 138 3.69 21.52 -14.69
N ALA A 139 2.66 20.74 -15.03
CA ALA A 139 2.12 19.72 -14.12
C ALA A 139 3.10 18.55 -13.93
N ILE A 140 3.83 18.20 -14.99
CA ILE A 140 4.87 17.15 -14.94
C ILE A 140 6.03 17.57 -14.05
N GLU A 141 6.53 18.81 -14.19
CA GLU A 141 7.62 19.33 -13.36
C GLU A 141 7.21 19.36 -11.87
N LYS A 142 5.99 19.77 -11.55
CA LYS A 142 5.48 19.72 -10.18
C LYS A 142 5.46 18.29 -9.63
N ARG A 143 5.02 17.31 -10.43
CA ARG A 143 5.02 15.89 -10.05
C ARG A 143 6.43 15.36 -9.82
N LEU A 144 7.41 15.79 -10.61
CA LEU A 144 8.82 15.41 -10.43
C LEU A 144 9.41 16.02 -9.16
N GLN A 145 9.01 17.25 -8.81
CA GLN A 145 9.43 17.85 -7.55
C GLN A 145 8.85 17.07 -6.37
N ASN A 146 7.55 16.79 -6.36
CA ASN A 146 6.91 15.97 -5.32
C ASN A 146 7.56 14.57 -5.22
N ALA A 147 7.89 13.95 -6.38
CA ALA A 147 8.55 12.66 -6.38
C ALA A 147 9.92 12.65 -5.68
N ARG A 148 10.68 13.77 -5.75
CA ARG A 148 11.95 13.89 -5.01
C ARG A 148 11.71 13.89 -3.51
N GLU A 149 10.71 14.64 -3.04
CA GLU A 149 10.32 14.69 -1.62
C GLU A 149 9.83 13.31 -1.14
N GLU A 150 8.98 12.64 -1.93
CA GLU A 150 8.50 11.30 -1.62
C GLU A 150 9.65 10.27 -1.54
N ILE A 151 10.64 10.37 -2.42
CA ILE A 151 11.80 9.45 -2.44
C ILE A 151 12.65 9.60 -1.17
N GLU A 152 12.76 10.76 -0.55
CA GLU A 152 13.55 10.95 0.67
C GLU A 152 13.12 10.04 1.82
N HIS A 153 11.86 9.58 1.82
CA HIS A 153 11.28 8.70 2.82
C HIS A 153 11.59 7.21 2.62
N TRP A 154 12.37 6.81 1.62
CA TRP A 154 12.68 5.40 1.36
C TRP A 154 13.29 4.66 2.57
N LYS A 155 14.00 5.37 3.44
CA LYS A 155 14.65 4.84 4.66
C LYS A 155 13.66 4.32 5.70
N GLU A 156 12.42 4.77 5.64
CA GLU A 156 11.37 4.41 6.58
C GLU A 156 10.72 3.05 6.25
N TYR A 157 11.09 2.44 5.11
CA TYR A 157 10.50 1.19 4.65
C TYR A 157 11.39 0.00 4.95
N ASP A 158 10.77 -1.17 5.14
CA ASP A 158 11.49 -2.41 5.43
C ASP A 158 12.21 -2.93 4.19
N PHE A 159 11.63 -2.69 2.99
CA PHE A 159 12.19 -3.10 1.71
C PHE A 159 12.11 -1.98 0.68
N VAL A 160 13.07 -1.98 -0.25
CA VAL A 160 13.08 -1.08 -1.40
C VAL A 160 13.22 -1.91 -2.67
N VAL A 161 12.33 -1.70 -3.63
CA VAL A 161 12.33 -2.38 -4.93
C VAL A 161 12.49 -1.36 -6.04
N VAL A 162 13.49 -1.53 -6.90
CA VAL A 162 13.71 -0.64 -8.05
C VAL A 162 13.04 -1.21 -9.29
N ASN A 163 12.02 -0.52 -9.80
CA ASN A 163 11.23 -0.97 -10.95
C ASN A 163 11.91 -0.63 -12.28
N HIS A 164 12.99 -1.37 -12.60
CA HIS A 164 13.63 -1.36 -13.92
C HIS A 164 12.74 -2.05 -14.95
N ASP A 165 12.24 -3.23 -14.60
CA ASP A 165 11.29 -4.05 -15.34
C ASP A 165 10.13 -4.43 -14.42
N LEU A 166 8.91 -4.32 -14.94
CA LEU A 166 7.70 -4.55 -14.14
C LEU A 166 7.57 -6.00 -13.65
N ASN A 167 7.94 -6.98 -14.49
CA ASN A 167 7.84 -8.39 -14.12
C ASN A 167 8.86 -8.77 -13.06
N GLN A 168 10.07 -8.22 -13.17
CA GLN A 168 11.10 -8.40 -12.16
C GLN A 168 10.68 -7.75 -10.84
N ALA A 169 10.27 -6.50 -10.84
CA ALA A 169 9.82 -5.80 -9.64
C ALA A 169 8.62 -6.51 -8.98
N TYR A 170 7.67 -7.01 -9.78
CA TYR A 170 6.58 -7.85 -9.28
C TYR A 170 7.09 -9.14 -8.63
N ALA A 171 8.06 -9.83 -9.25
CA ALA A 171 8.63 -11.06 -8.69
C ALA A 171 9.36 -10.80 -7.37
N GLU A 172 10.09 -9.69 -7.25
CA GLU A 172 10.76 -9.27 -6.02
C GLU A 172 9.76 -8.99 -4.89
N VAL A 173 8.69 -8.21 -5.17
CA VAL A 173 7.62 -7.94 -4.18
C VAL A 173 6.94 -9.23 -3.76
N ARG A 174 6.64 -10.13 -4.70
CA ARG A 174 6.05 -11.44 -4.39
C ARG A 174 6.97 -12.31 -3.52
N ALA A 175 8.28 -12.28 -3.76
CA ALA A 175 9.25 -13.00 -2.95
C ALA A 175 9.30 -12.48 -1.51
N ILE A 176 9.23 -11.16 -1.32
CA ILE A 176 9.12 -10.53 0.01
C ILE A 176 7.87 -11.02 0.73
N VAL A 177 6.70 -10.96 0.08
CA VAL A 177 5.43 -11.42 0.66
C VAL A 177 5.51 -12.90 1.06
N ALA A 178 6.06 -13.75 0.20
CA ALA A 178 6.22 -15.17 0.47
C ALA A 178 7.15 -15.42 1.67
N ALA A 179 8.28 -14.70 1.76
CA ALA A 179 9.22 -14.82 2.87
C ALA A 179 8.60 -14.35 4.19
N GLU A 180 7.88 -13.24 4.17
CA GLU A 180 7.24 -12.68 5.36
C GLU A 180 6.12 -13.59 5.90
N ARG A 181 5.38 -14.29 5.05
CA ARG A 181 4.40 -15.31 5.46
C ARG A 181 5.04 -16.53 6.14
N LEU A 182 6.31 -16.81 5.86
CA LEU A 182 7.06 -17.93 6.45
C LEU A 182 7.72 -17.57 7.79
N ARG A 183 7.74 -16.34 8.17
CA ARG A 183 8.29 -15.92 9.47
C ARG A 183 7.53 -16.60 10.60
N ARG A 184 8.28 -17.13 11.57
CA ARG A 184 7.75 -17.86 12.73
C ARG A 184 6.67 -17.06 13.48
N ASP A 185 6.91 -15.77 13.66
CA ASP A 185 6.05 -14.83 14.40
C ASP A 185 4.76 -14.45 13.64
N ARG A 186 4.67 -14.80 12.34
CA ARG A 186 3.51 -14.56 11.48
C ARG A 186 2.71 -15.83 11.13
N ARG A 187 2.98 -16.94 11.81
CA ARG A 187 2.33 -18.24 11.55
C ARG A 187 1.49 -18.69 12.75
N PRO A 188 0.22 -18.22 12.84
CA PRO A 188 -0.68 -18.70 13.89
C PRO A 188 -0.85 -20.23 13.77
N GLY A 189 -0.90 -20.94 14.90
CA GLY A 189 -1.00 -22.40 14.94
C GLY A 189 0.32 -23.16 14.74
N LEU A 190 1.45 -22.51 14.43
CA LEU A 190 2.76 -23.18 14.32
C LEU A 190 3.19 -23.80 15.66
N PHE A 191 2.89 -23.12 16.76
CA PHE A 191 3.19 -23.63 18.10
C PHE A 191 2.44 -24.94 18.39
N ASP A 192 1.14 -24.98 18.13
CA ASP A 192 0.31 -26.16 18.36
C ASP A 192 0.73 -27.32 17.48
N PHE A 193 1.07 -27.03 16.22
CA PHE A 193 1.61 -28.03 15.29
C PHE A 193 2.92 -28.65 15.82
N ILE A 194 3.87 -27.82 16.28
CA ILE A 194 5.16 -28.30 16.81
C ILE A 194 4.95 -29.09 18.11
N SER A 195 4.05 -28.60 19.00
CA SER A 195 3.72 -29.34 20.23
C SER A 195 3.16 -30.71 19.92
N GLY A 196 2.26 -30.81 18.93
CA GLY A 196 1.73 -32.11 18.47
C GLY A 196 2.82 -33.05 17.97
N LEU A 197 3.80 -32.54 17.19
CA LEU A 197 4.93 -33.34 16.72
C LEU A 197 5.79 -33.86 17.87
N LEU A 198 6.01 -33.06 18.92
CA LEU A 198 6.82 -33.48 20.07
C LEU A 198 6.11 -34.50 20.96
N ASP A 199 4.77 -34.54 20.95
CA ASP A 199 3.94 -35.47 21.73
C ASP A 199 3.70 -36.81 20.98
N GLU A 200 4.07 -36.92 19.70
CA GLU A 200 3.97 -38.17 18.95
C GLU A 200 4.87 -39.25 19.56
N LYS A 201 4.25 -40.37 19.91
CA LYS A 201 4.98 -41.60 20.36
C LYS A 201 5.42 -42.37 19.11
N LEU A 202 6.72 -42.54 18.93
CA LEU A 202 7.33 -43.38 17.88
C LEU A 202 7.27 -44.86 18.26
#